data_a2e16483c482a62946cedab4a152cb47
#
_entry.id   a2e16483c482a62946cedab4a152cb47
#
_cell.length_a   1.000
_cell.length_b   1.000
_cell.length_c   1.000
_cell.angle_alpha   90.00
_cell.angle_beta   90.00
_cell.angle_gamma   90.00
#
_symmetry.space_group_name_H-M   'P 1'
#
loop_
_entity.id
_entity.type
_entity.pdbx_description
1 polymer ?
#
loop_
_entity_poly.entity_id
_entity_poly.type
_entity_poly.pdbx_seq_one_letter_code
_entity_poly.pdbx_strand_id
1 'polypeptide(L)'
;MFNAIRDQLQVALDYEKLLKAMQGGAGEASVREKHKAAVSSIKLKLNALKKKRAGLYESYDEGILNEEEYAFAKQTYDEQYEVLSRLLNEAVERRERFLESISPENKWLTMMRGVAGMTELTQELVDAIIEKVLVYGEGRIEVVLNYNDVFSAMCECVEQMREAG
;
A
#
# COMPACT_ATOMS: atom_id res chain seq x y z
N MET A 1 16.23 17.45 -20.81
CA MET A 1 15.05 16.57 -20.70
C MET A 1 15.42 15.09 -20.78
N PHE A 2 16.02 14.58 -21.85
CA PHE A 2 16.43 13.16 -21.99
C PHE A 2 17.30 12.66 -20.82
N ASN A 3 18.32 13.40 -20.43
CA ASN A 3 19.20 13.01 -19.31
C ASN A 3 18.45 12.92 -17.98
N ALA A 4 17.53 13.86 -17.69
CA ALA A 4 16.74 13.82 -16.46
C ALA A 4 15.82 12.60 -16.39
N ILE A 5 15.21 12.23 -17.51
CA ILE A 5 14.38 11.01 -17.60
C ILE A 5 15.26 9.77 -17.40
N ARG A 6 16.42 9.72 -18.06
CA ARG A 6 17.36 8.59 -17.92
C ARG A 6 17.87 8.44 -16.49
N ASP A 7 18.17 9.54 -15.81
CA ASP A 7 18.66 9.51 -14.44
C ASP A 7 17.57 9.01 -13.47
N GLN A 8 16.30 9.41 -13.65
CA GLN A 8 15.18 8.87 -12.88
C GLN A 8 14.95 7.37 -13.14
N LEU A 9 15.06 6.95 -14.41
CA LEU A 9 14.97 5.54 -14.77
C LEU A 9 16.09 4.72 -14.13
N GLN A 10 17.31 5.26 -14.09
CA GLN A 10 18.44 4.59 -13.44
C GLN A 10 18.22 4.40 -11.95
N VAL A 11 17.68 5.40 -11.26
CA VAL A 11 17.31 5.30 -9.84
C VAL A 11 16.29 4.18 -9.62
N ALA A 12 15.25 4.11 -10.48
CA ALA A 12 14.25 3.07 -10.40
C ALA A 12 14.83 1.65 -10.58
N LEU A 13 15.76 1.49 -11.52
CA LEU A 13 16.46 0.22 -11.76
C LEU A 13 17.38 -0.19 -10.61
N ASP A 14 18.01 0.77 -9.95
CA ASP A 14 18.87 0.50 -8.80
C ASP A 14 18.01 0.06 -7.59
N TYR A 15 16.82 0.65 -7.38
CA TYR A 15 15.84 0.15 -6.41
C TYR A 15 15.33 -1.24 -6.76
N GLU A 16 15.11 -1.56 -8.04
CA GLU A 16 14.75 -2.91 -8.47
C GLU A 16 15.82 -3.93 -8.11
N LYS A 17 17.11 -3.60 -8.31
CA LYS A 17 18.23 -4.46 -7.92
C LYS A 17 18.26 -4.71 -6.42
N LEU A 18 18.05 -3.64 -5.62
CA LEU A 18 17.95 -3.75 -4.17
C LEU A 18 16.78 -4.64 -3.76
N LEU A 19 15.60 -4.42 -4.33
CA LEU A 19 14.41 -5.22 -4.08
C LEU A 19 14.69 -6.71 -4.34
N LYS A 20 15.28 -7.03 -5.49
CA LYS A 20 15.64 -8.41 -5.85
C LYS A 20 16.64 -9.03 -4.89
N ALA A 21 17.62 -8.27 -4.44
CA ALA A 21 18.62 -8.74 -3.48
C ALA A 21 18.01 -9.04 -2.09
N MET A 22 16.90 -8.38 -1.73
CA MET A 22 16.19 -8.56 -0.47
C MET A 22 15.05 -9.56 -0.54
N GLN A 23 14.62 -9.94 -1.74
CA GLN A 23 13.57 -10.96 -1.95
C GLN A 23 14.00 -12.32 -1.40
N GLY A 24 13.06 -12.99 -0.70
CA GLY A 24 13.32 -14.27 -0.04
C GLY A 24 14.16 -14.17 1.24
N GLY A 25 14.59 -12.99 1.64
CA GLY A 25 15.36 -12.75 2.86
C GLY A 25 14.50 -12.63 4.12
N ALA A 26 15.19 -12.53 5.27
CA ALA A 26 14.55 -12.38 6.58
C ALA A 26 13.70 -11.10 6.67
N GLY A 27 14.13 -10.00 6.08
CA GLY A 27 13.40 -8.73 6.06
C GLY A 27 12.05 -8.87 5.35
N GLU A 28 11.99 -9.50 4.18
CA GLU A 28 10.73 -9.76 3.48
C GLU A 28 9.78 -10.63 4.31
N ALA A 29 10.29 -11.72 4.88
CA ALA A 29 9.48 -12.62 5.71
C ALA A 29 8.91 -11.89 6.94
N SER A 30 9.71 -11.04 7.59
CA SER A 30 9.31 -10.23 8.74
C SER A 30 8.20 -9.24 8.38
N VAL A 31 8.33 -8.51 7.27
CA VAL A 31 7.31 -7.55 6.81
C VAL A 31 6.02 -8.26 6.40
N ARG A 32 6.10 -9.41 5.71
CA ARG A 32 4.93 -10.23 5.38
C ARG A 32 4.16 -10.66 6.63
N GLU A 33 4.87 -11.14 7.65
CA GLU A 33 4.22 -11.57 8.90
C GLU A 33 3.64 -10.38 9.66
N LYS A 34 4.29 -9.22 9.68
CA LYS A 34 3.77 -7.98 10.27
C LYS A 34 2.44 -7.56 9.63
N HIS A 35 2.35 -7.55 8.30
CA HIS A 35 1.11 -7.22 7.61
C HIS A 35 0.00 -8.25 7.86
N LYS A 36 0.34 -9.53 7.87
CA LYS A 36 -0.60 -10.62 8.17
C LYS A 36 -1.13 -10.52 9.60
N ALA A 37 -0.25 -10.27 10.57
CA ALA A 37 -0.62 -10.10 11.97
C ALA A 37 -1.52 -8.89 12.18
N ALA A 38 -1.26 -7.76 11.50
CA ALA A 38 -2.11 -6.56 11.55
C ALA A 38 -3.54 -6.87 11.08
N VAL A 39 -3.69 -7.49 9.91
CA VAL A 39 -5.01 -7.88 9.37
C VAL A 39 -5.72 -8.85 10.31
N SER A 40 -5.01 -9.86 10.82
CA SER A 40 -5.57 -10.87 11.73
C SER A 40 -6.04 -10.27 13.05
N SER A 41 -5.26 -9.36 13.64
CA SER A 41 -5.60 -8.65 14.87
C SER A 41 -6.90 -7.85 14.74
N ILE A 42 -7.05 -7.10 13.64
CA ILE A 42 -8.28 -6.32 13.40
C ILE A 42 -9.49 -7.24 13.17
N LYS A 43 -9.33 -8.33 12.42
CA LYS A 43 -10.39 -9.34 12.23
C LYS A 43 -10.85 -9.95 13.55
N LEU A 44 -9.93 -10.25 14.46
CA LEU A 44 -10.26 -10.76 15.80
C LEU A 44 -11.08 -9.72 16.60
N LYS A 45 -10.69 -8.45 16.57
CA LYS A 45 -11.43 -7.36 17.22
C LYS A 45 -12.84 -7.22 16.65
N LEU A 46 -13.00 -7.26 15.31
CA LEU A 46 -14.32 -7.23 14.67
C LEU A 46 -15.20 -8.41 15.07
N ASN A 47 -14.64 -9.62 15.14
CA ASN A 47 -15.36 -10.80 15.57
C ASN A 47 -15.78 -10.70 17.05
N ALA A 48 -14.92 -10.19 17.93
CA ALA A 48 -15.27 -9.95 19.32
C ALA A 48 -16.39 -8.90 19.47
N LEU A 49 -16.33 -7.84 18.65
CA LEU A 49 -17.38 -6.82 18.63
C LEU A 49 -18.72 -7.37 18.14
N LYS A 50 -18.73 -8.21 17.11
CA LYS A 50 -19.95 -8.90 16.64
C LYS A 50 -20.60 -9.74 17.74
N LYS A 51 -19.78 -10.47 18.52
CA LYS A 51 -20.28 -11.25 19.67
C LYS A 51 -20.88 -10.35 20.75
N LYS A 52 -20.24 -9.21 21.06
CA LYS A 52 -20.78 -8.24 22.02
C LYS A 52 -22.11 -7.65 21.56
N ARG A 53 -22.26 -7.33 20.28
CA ARG A 53 -23.52 -6.83 19.71
C ARG A 53 -24.65 -7.88 19.82
N ALA A 54 -24.34 -9.15 19.60
CA ALA A 54 -25.33 -10.22 19.78
C ALA A 54 -25.77 -10.32 21.26
N GLY A 55 -24.83 -10.35 22.21
CA GLY A 55 -25.15 -10.37 23.64
C GLY A 55 -25.88 -9.11 24.13
N LEU A 56 -25.68 -7.95 23.48
CA LEU A 56 -26.40 -6.73 23.79
C LEU A 56 -27.91 -6.89 23.48
N TYR A 57 -28.25 -7.50 22.35
CA TYR A 57 -29.64 -7.75 22.00
C TYR A 57 -30.29 -8.74 22.98
N GLU A 58 -29.59 -9.81 23.35
CA GLU A 58 -30.05 -10.78 24.34
C GLU A 58 -30.34 -10.09 25.69
N SER A 59 -29.43 -9.25 26.17
CA SER A 59 -29.61 -8.49 27.43
C SER A 59 -30.79 -7.53 27.39
N TYR A 60 -31.11 -6.96 26.24
CA TYR A 60 -32.30 -6.12 26.06
C TYR A 60 -33.58 -6.93 26.06
N ASP A 61 -33.60 -8.07 25.34
CA ASP A 61 -34.77 -8.98 25.25
C ASP A 61 -35.11 -9.60 26.62
N GLU A 62 -34.08 -9.88 27.42
CA GLU A 62 -34.23 -10.38 28.80
C GLU A 62 -34.62 -9.28 29.82
N GLY A 63 -34.74 -8.03 29.39
CA GLY A 63 -35.08 -6.89 30.25
C GLY A 63 -33.97 -6.44 31.23
N ILE A 64 -32.74 -6.88 31.00
CA ILE A 64 -31.55 -6.47 31.78
C ILE A 64 -31.18 -5.02 31.47
N LEU A 65 -31.34 -4.61 30.19
CA LEU A 65 -31.10 -3.25 29.72
C LEU A 65 -32.42 -2.57 29.39
N ASN A 66 -32.55 -1.29 29.75
CA ASN A 66 -33.64 -0.48 29.25
C ASN A 66 -33.36 0.03 27.83
N GLU A 67 -34.37 0.67 27.20
CA GLU A 67 -34.29 1.13 25.81
C GLU A 67 -33.17 2.15 25.57
N GLU A 68 -32.97 3.07 26.52
CA GLU A 68 -31.92 4.12 26.42
C GLU A 68 -30.53 3.51 26.53
N GLU A 69 -30.31 2.60 27.47
CA GLU A 69 -29.05 1.88 27.65
C GLU A 69 -28.72 1.03 26.43
N TYR A 70 -29.72 0.33 25.89
CA TYR A 70 -29.57 -0.46 24.67
C TYR A 70 -29.21 0.43 23.48
N ALA A 71 -29.93 1.54 23.27
CA ALA A 71 -29.68 2.45 22.15
C ALA A 71 -28.28 3.06 22.23
N PHE A 72 -27.85 3.51 23.40
CA PHE A 72 -26.52 4.06 23.62
C PHE A 72 -25.41 3.03 23.34
N ALA A 73 -25.54 1.82 23.91
CA ALA A 73 -24.57 0.78 23.71
C ALA A 73 -24.51 0.31 22.23
N LYS A 74 -25.67 0.22 21.58
CA LYS A 74 -25.77 -0.12 20.16
C LYS A 74 -25.04 0.92 19.30
N GLN A 75 -25.29 2.20 19.51
CA GLN A 75 -24.61 3.26 18.78
C GLN A 75 -23.10 3.18 18.98
N THR A 76 -22.63 2.99 20.21
CA THR A 76 -21.20 2.84 20.50
C THR A 76 -20.56 1.68 19.75
N TYR A 77 -21.24 0.54 19.68
CA TYR A 77 -20.74 -0.63 18.95
C TYR A 77 -20.79 -0.44 17.43
N ASP A 78 -21.77 0.29 16.90
CA ASP A 78 -21.88 0.60 15.49
C ASP A 78 -20.71 1.52 15.06
N GLU A 79 -20.42 2.56 15.83
CA GLU A 79 -19.27 3.45 15.60
C GLU A 79 -17.92 2.70 15.65
N GLN A 80 -17.75 1.82 16.64
CA GLN A 80 -16.54 0.98 16.74
C GLN A 80 -16.41 0.03 15.54
N TYR A 81 -17.54 -0.51 15.07
CA TYR A 81 -17.54 -1.41 13.90
C TYR A 81 -17.11 -0.68 12.63
N GLU A 82 -17.59 0.54 12.41
CA GLU A 82 -17.21 1.36 11.27
C GLU A 82 -15.71 1.70 11.29
N VAL A 83 -15.20 2.10 12.44
CA VAL A 83 -13.77 2.40 12.61
C VAL A 83 -12.90 1.17 12.33
N LEU A 84 -13.25 0.02 12.93
CA LEU A 84 -12.49 -1.22 12.74
C LEU A 84 -12.59 -1.73 11.30
N SER A 85 -13.74 -1.56 10.63
CA SER A 85 -13.91 -1.94 9.24
C SER A 85 -13.03 -1.10 8.31
N ARG A 86 -12.96 0.21 8.54
CA ARG A 86 -12.05 1.09 7.80
C ARG A 86 -10.58 0.70 8.02
N LEU A 87 -10.18 0.48 9.27
CA LEU A 87 -8.82 0.04 9.59
C LEU A 87 -8.47 -1.30 8.96
N LEU A 88 -9.45 -2.22 8.85
CA LEU A 88 -9.25 -3.49 8.15
C LEU A 88 -8.97 -3.28 6.67
N ASN A 89 -9.76 -2.44 6.00
CA ASN A 89 -9.56 -2.15 4.58
C ASN A 89 -8.18 -1.53 4.33
N GLU A 90 -7.81 -0.53 5.14
CA GLU A 90 -6.47 0.09 5.06
C GLU A 90 -5.33 -0.91 5.30
N ALA A 91 -5.50 -1.85 6.24
CA ALA A 91 -4.49 -2.88 6.50
C ALA A 91 -4.38 -3.89 5.36
N VAL A 92 -5.52 -4.27 4.74
CA VAL A 92 -5.55 -5.14 3.56
C VAL A 92 -4.89 -4.44 2.37
N GLU A 93 -5.25 -3.19 2.08
CA GLU A 93 -4.65 -2.41 0.99
C GLU A 93 -3.13 -2.24 1.15
N ARG A 94 -2.66 -1.97 2.38
CA ARG A 94 -1.20 -1.90 2.64
C ARG A 94 -0.51 -3.23 2.37
N ARG A 95 -1.12 -4.33 2.79
CA ARG A 95 -0.59 -5.68 2.51
C ARG A 95 -0.57 -5.98 1.02
N GLU A 96 -1.62 -5.65 0.29
CA GLU A 96 -1.72 -5.88 -1.15
C GLU A 96 -0.68 -5.05 -1.91
N ARG A 97 -0.55 -3.77 -1.59
CA ARG A 97 0.49 -2.90 -2.17
C ARG A 97 1.90 -3.45 -1.93
N PHE A 98 2.19 -3.93 -0.72
CA PHE A 98 3.46 -4.57 -0.43
C PHE A 98 3.69 -5.80 -1.32
N LEU A 99 2.70 -6.70 -1.41
CA LEU A 99 2.80 -7.93 -2.21
C LEU A 99 2.95 -7.62 -3.71
N GLU A 100 2.26 -6.62 -4.21
CA GLU A 100 2.36 -6.16 -5.60
C GLU A 100 3.73 -5.56 -5.89
N SER A 101 4.27 -4.75 -4.97
CA SER A 101 5.59 -4.13 -5.11
C SER A 101 6.73 -5.14 -5.22
N ILE A 102 6.64 -6.27 -4.49
CA ILE A 102 7.64 -7.35 -4.55
C ILE A 102 7.36 -8.40 -5.64
N SER A 103 6.24 -8.29 -6.35
CA SER A 103 5.88 -9.26 -7.39
C SER A 103 6.88 -9.20 -8.56
N PRO A 104 7.40 -10.35 -9.02
CA PRO A 104 8.23 -10.40 -10.23
C PRO A 104 7.47 -9.99 -11.50
N GLU A 105 6.14 -10.06 -11.47
CA GLU A 105 5.23 -9.69 -12.55
C GLU A 105 4.80 -8.21 -12.50
N ASN A 106 5.43 -7.40 -11.66
CA ASN A 106 5.16 -5.97 -11.60
C ASN A 106 5.33 -5.35 -12.99
N LYS A 107 4.21 -4.90 -13.57
CA LYS A 107 4.16 -4.38 -14.94
C LYS A 107 5.06 -3.18 -15.14
N TRP A 108 5.19 -2.35 -14.12
CA TRP A 108 6.05 -1.20 -14.15
C TRP A 108 7.52 -1.58 -14.25
N LEU A 109 7.99 -2.55 -13.45
CA LEU A 109 9.36 -3.06 -13.51
C LEU A 109 9.65 -3.69 -14.88
N THR A 110 8.69 -4.41 -15.45
CA THR A 110 8.83 -5.00 -16.78
C THR A 110 8.98 -3.93 -17.86
N MET A 111 8.20 -2.86 -17.77
CA MET A 111 8.29 -1.73 -18.69
C MET A 111 9.62 -0.99 -18.54
N MET A 112 10.07 -0.71 -17.30
CA MET A 112 11.34 -0.03 -17.03
C MET A 112 12.55 -0.79 -17.57
N ARG A 113 12.55 -2.12 -17.48
CA ARG A 113 13.59 -2.96 -18.10
C ARG A 113 13.63 -2.83 -19.62
N GLY A 114 12.46 -2.74 -20.27
CA GLY A 114 12.37 -2.50 -21.70
C GLY A 114 12.99 -1.18 -22.13
N VAL A 115 12.80 -0.15 -21.30
CA VAL A 115 13.29 1.21 -21.56
C VAL A 115 14.77 1.39 -21.30
N ALA A 116 15.31 0.71 -20.28
CA ALA A 116 16.72 0.84 -19.89
C ALA A 116 17.74 0.49 -20.98
N GLY A 117 17.33 -0.33 -21.96
CA GLY A 117 18.15 -0.71 -23.12
C GLY A 117 18.04 0.25 -24.31
N MET A 118 17.18 1.26 -24.26
CA MET A 118 16.96 2.17 -25.38
C MET A 118 17.95 3.33 -25.37
N THR A 119 18.49 3.64 -26.55
CA THR A 119 19.44 4.74 -26.75
C THR A 119 18.76 6.04 -27.15
N GLU A 120 17.50 5.97 -27.57
CA GLU A 120 16.70 7.10 -28.00
C GLU A 120 15.28 7.06 -27.39
N LEU A 121 14.74 8.24 -27.05
CA LEU A 121 13.35 8.40 -26.64
C LEU A 121 12.45 8.38 -27.89
N THR A 122 11.65 7.32 -28.04
CA THR A 122 10.58 7.31 -29.04
C THR A 122 9.33 8.03 -28.45
N GLN A 123 8.48 8.56 -29.34
CA GLN A 123 7.21 9.18 -28.91
C GLN A 123 6.34 8.21 -28.10
N GLU A 124 6.26 6.96 -28.55
CA GLU A 124 5.50 5.90 -27.88
C GLU A 124 5.98 5.66 -26.44
N LEU A 125 7.29 5.76 -26.23
CA LEU A 125 7.89 5.60 -24.92
C LEU A 125 7.59 6.79 -24.01
N VAL A 126 7.69 8.01 -24.53
CA VAL A 126 7.34 9.24 -23.82
C VAL A 126 5.89 9.18 -23.36
N ASP A 127 4.98 8.81 -24.24
CA ASP A 127 3.54 8.73 -23.95
C ASP A 127 3.23 7.60 -22.93
N ALA A 128 4.00 6.54 -22.91
CA ALA A 128 3.82 5.43 -21.97
C ALA A 128 4.33 5.74 -20.55
N ILE A 129 5.37 6.55 -20.41
CA ILE A 129 6.09 6.74 -19.13
C ILE A 129 5.80 8.11 -18.50
N ILE A 130 5.61 9.15 -19.30
CA ILE A 130 5.51 10.52 -18.82
C ILE A 130 4.05 10.94 -18.71
N GLU A 131 3.61 11.29 -17.51
CA GLU A 131 2.30 11.90 -17.27
C GLU A 131 2.30 13.36 -17.71
N LYS A 132 3.32 14.09 -17.26
CA LYS A 132 3.48 15.52 -17.59
C LYS A 132 4.91 15.99 -17.37
N VAL A 133 5.28 17.04 -18.06
CA VAL A 133 6.53 17.77 -17.87
C VAL A 133 6.19 19.17 -17.38
N LEU A 134 6.68 19.51 -16.21
CA LEU A 134 6.53 20.84 -15.61
C LEU A 134 7.79 21.65 -15.93
N VAL A 135 7.60 22.80 -16.55
CA VAL A 135 8.70 23.72 -16.86
C VAL A 135 8.54 24.95 -15.97
N TYR A 136 9.52 25.15 -15.12
CA TYR A 136 9.60 26.29 -14.21
C TYR A 136 10.49 27.39 -14.80
N GLY A 137 10.41 28.60 -14.25
CA GLY A 137 11.37 29.66 -14.56
C GLY A 137 12.82 29.21 -14.35
N GLU A 138 13.76 29.86 -15.01
CA GLU A 138 15.22 29.58 -14.95
C GLU A 138 15.64 28.23 -15.55
N GLY A 139 14.80 27.61 -16.39
CA GLY A 139 15.12 26.39 -17.11
C GLY A 139 15.04 25.11 -16.26
N ARG A 140 14.46 25.17 -15.06
CA ARG A 140 14.19 23.98 -14.24
C ARG A 140 13.05 23.18 -14.85
N ILE A 141 13.31 21.89 -15.10
CA ILE A 141 12.35 20.94 -15.66
C ILE A 141 12.13 19.85 -14.64
N GLU A 142 10.86 19.56 -14.36
CA GLU A 142 10.42 18.43 -13.55
C GLU A 142 9.59 17.49 -14.42
N VAL A 143 9.95 16.20 -14.42
CA VAL A 143 9.25 15.17 -15.17
C VAL A 143 8.42 14.35 -14.20
N VAL A 144 7.11 14.34 -14.39
CA VAL A 144 6.19 13.50 -13.61
C VAL A 144 5.92 12.24 -14.42
N LEU A 145 6.19 11.10 -13.83
CA LEU A 145 6.03 9.80 -14.46
C LEU A 145 4.64 9.23 -14.15
N ASN A 146 4.04 8.51 -15.09
CA ASN A 146 2.74 7.84 -14.95
C ASN A 146 2.65 6.85 -13.78
N TYR A 147 3.79 6.46 -13.20
CA TYR A 147 3.91 5.39 -12.20
C TYR A 147 4.61 5.84 -10.92
N ASN A 148 4.53 7.13 -10.60
CA ASN A 148 5.14 7.66 -9.36
C ASN A 148 4.65 6.93 -8.12
N ASP A 149 3.37 6.57 -8.05
CA ASP A 149 2.79 5.85 -6.92
C ASP A 149 3.39 4.44 -6.76
N VAL A 150 3.63 3.75 -7.87
CA VAL A 150 4.24 2.41 -7.87
C VAL A 150 5.70 2.48 -7.46
N PHE A 151 6.43 3.49 -7.94
CA PHE A 151 7.81 3.72 -7.54
C PHE A 151 7.92 4.07 -6.05
N SER A 152 7.07 4.95 -5.55
CA SER A 152 7.01 5.30 -4.13
C SER A 152 6.70 4.08 -3.26
N ALA A 153 5.73 3.26 -3.65
CA ALA A 153 5.40 2.02 -2.95
C ALA A 153 6.58 1.02 -2.94
N MET A 154 7.34 0.95 -4.02
CA MET A 154 8.54 0.11 -4.09
C MET A 154 9.65 0.62 -3.17
N CYS A 155 9.88 1.93 -3.10
CA CYS A 155 10.83 2.54 -2.19
C CYS A 155 10.47 2.26 -0.74
N GLU A 156 9.20 2.48 -0.36
CA GLU A 156 8.70 2.15 0.98
C GLU A 156 8.89 0.68 1.33
N CYS A 157 8.66 -0.20 0.37
CA CYS A 157 8.83 -1.64 0.53
C CYS A 157 10.30 -2.01 0.83
N VAL A 158 11.25 -1.45 0.09
CA VAL A 158 12.68 -1.65 0.31
C VAL A 158 13.10 -1.16 1.69
N GLU A 159 12.63 0.03 2.10
CA GLU A 159 12.93 0.58 3.42
C GLU A 159 12.36 -0.30 4.54
N GLN A 160 11.11 -0.72 4.44
CA GLN A 160 10.49 -1.62 5.42
C GLN A 160 11.26 -2.95 5.57
N MET A 161 11.68 -3.54 4.45
CA MET A 161 12.47 -4.78 4.49
C MET A 161 13.88 -4.56 5.07
N ARG A 162 14.48 -3.41 4.82
CA ARG A 162 15.79 -3.04 5.36
C ARG A 162 15.76 -2.83 6.87
N GLU A 163 14.69 -2.18 7.37
CA GLU A 163 14.50 -1.97 8.82
C GLU A 163 14.17 -3.25 9.57
N ALA A 164 13.59 -4.23 8.88
CA ALA A 164 13.12 -5.48 9.45
C ALA A 164 14.15 -6.63 9.42
N GLY A 165 15.25 -6.48 8.68
CA GLY A 165 16.34 -7.48 8.54
C GLY A 165 17.54 -7.12 9.31
#